data_2785af67e720edf3563c02602237b2d4
#
_entry.id   2785af67e720edf3563c02602237b2d4
#
_cell.length_a   1.000
_cell.length_b   1.000
_cell.length_c   1.000
_cell.angle_alpha   90.00
_cell.angle_beta   90.00
_cell.angle_gamma   90.00
#
_symmetry.space_group_name_H-M   'P 1'
#
loop_
_entity.id
_entity.type
_entity.pdbx_description
1 polymer ?
#
loop_
_entity_poly.entity_id
_entity_poly.type
_entity_poly.pdbx_seq_one_letter_code
_entity_poly.pdbx_strand_id
1 'polypeptide(L)'
;HTIEGAGQLGVNLMGLINDGLVDANVPFAGNQNALVLDPNPGTSFTNNNMMRASNGGTLSFAAGAYNNTNGVIQAQTDSTVALLTGAVITGGTLQTQGTGVVAVLQSTPTLVDVTSESPVQMGNGIDLNLSGAIVNDGEIQMNSTGSSTDLNVADGTTLSTTAAGKIKMSNNVSNRIFGFSSTSVLTNGVNHIIEGVGQLGVNLMGLINNGLIDANIP
;
A
#
# COMPACT_ATOMS: atom_id res chain seq x y z
N HIS A 1 10.72 12.51 20.48
CA HIS A 1 11.56 13.35 19.61
C HIS A 1 11.10 13.20 18.15
N THR A 2 11.69 14.04 17.28
CA THR A 2 11.34 14.09 15.86
C THR A 2 12.58 13.86 15.01
N ILE A 3 12.41 13.09 13.94
CA ILE A 3 13.34 13.00 12.80
C ILE A 3 12.61 13.64 11.64
N GLU A 4 13.16 14.69 11.05
CA GLU A 4 12.48 15.42 9.97
C GLU A 4 13.42 15.83 8.84
N GLY A 5 12.85 16.08 7.67
CA GLY A 5 13.57 16.59 6.52
C GLY A 5 13.47 15.71 5.29
N ALA A 6 14.55 15.72 4.48
CA ALA A 6 14.72 14.90 3.29
C ALA A 6 16.10 14.22 3.33
N GLY A 7 16.27 13.16 2.58
CA GLY A 7 17.52 12.40 2.52
C GLY A 7 17.29 10.90 2.73
N GLN A 8 18.30 10.20 3.25
CA GLN A 8 18.23 8.76 3.46
C GLN A 8 18.39 8.43 4.95
N LEU A 9 17.53 7.56 5.46
CA LEU A 9 17.57 7.06 6.81
C LEU A 9 17.71 5.53 6.75
N GLY A 10 18.84 5.03 7.29
CA GLY A 10 19.14 3.60 7.35
C GLY A 10 20.20 3.14 6.39
N VAL A 11 20.08 3.44 5.10
CA VAL A 11 21.08 3.12 4.04
C VAL A 11 21.53 1.65 4.10
N ASN A 12 20.56 0.73 4.31
CA ASN A 12 20.78 -0.71 4.51
C ASN A 12 21.68 -1.09 5.71
N LEU A 13 21.93 -0.17 6.67
CA LEU A 13 22.91 -0.37 7.72
C LEU A 13 22.34 -0.27 9.15
N MET A 14 21.07 0.11 9.31
CA MET A 14 20.49 0.25 10.65
C MET A 14 19.05 -0.25 10.75
N GLY A 15 18.64 -0.60 11.96
CA GLY A 15 17.25 -0.66 12.38
C GLY A 15 16.82 0.64 13.05
N LEU A 16 15.53 0.86 13.18
CA LEU A 16 14.95 2.01 13.87
C LEU A 16 13.76 1.56 14.73
N ILE A 17 13.66 2.10 15.94
CA ILE A 17 12.42 2.09 16.72
C ILE A 17 11.95 3.54 16.82
N ASN A 18 10.81 3.83 16.23
CA ASN A 18 10.18 5.14 16.25
C ASN A 18 9.03 5.18 17.26
N ASP A 19 9.30 5.76 18.44
CA ASP A 19 8.29 6.06 19.46
C ASP A 19 7.84 7.53 19.40
N GLY A 20 8.28 8.28 18.38
CA GLY A 20 8.00 9.69 18.16
C GLY A 20 7.47 9.97 16.78
N LEU A 21 8.07 10.95 16.12
CA LEU A 21 7.68 11.39 14.78
C LEU A 21 8.83 11.24 13.79
N VAL A 22 8.56 10.62 12.64
CA VAL A 22 9.38 10.72 11.44
C VAL A 22 8.58 11.53 10.41
N ASP A 23 9.11 12.65 9.93
CA ASP A 23 8.39 13.59 9.06
C ASP A 23 9.19 13.98 7.81
N ALA A 24 8.74 13.54 6.65
CA ALA A 24 9.24 14.01 5.37
C ALA A 24 8.55 15.34 5.04
N ASN A 25 9.10 16.46 5.54
CA ASN A 25 8.46 17.78 5.50
C ASN A 25 9.12 18.78 4.53
N VAL A 26 10.01 18.30 3.67
CA VAL A 26 10.64 19.12 2.63
C VAL A 26 9.89 18.92 1.32
N PRO A 27 9.36 20.00 0.69
CA PRO A 27 8.63 19.90 -0.56
C PRO A 27 9.43 19.18 -1.64
N PHE A 28 8.79 18.23 -2.33
CA PHE A 28 9.43 17.48 -3.39
C PHE A 28 9.67 18.38 -4.61
N ALA A 29 10.93 18.68 -4.89
CA ALA A 29 11.34 19.45 -6.06
C ALA A 29 12.34 18.62 -6.89
N GLY A 30 11.84 17.98 -7.93
CA GLY A 30 12.63 17.05 -8.73
C GLY A 30 12.87 15.70 -8.02
N ASN A 31 13.88 14.94 -8.42
CA ASN A 31 14.08 13.56 -7.94
C ASN A 31 14.87 13.44 -6.62
N GLN A 32 15.01 14.50 -5.82
CA GLN A 32 16.04 14.52 -4.76
C GLN A 32 15.56 14.83 -3.34
N ASN A 33 14.29 15.12 -3.11
CA ASN A 33 13.84 15.63 -1.80
C ASN A 33 12.92 14.68 -1.04
N ALA A 34 12.93 13.37 -1.35
CA ALA A 34 12.25 12.39 -0.52
C ALA A 34 13.05 12.11 0.76
N LEU A 35 12.36 11.85 1.86
CA LEU A 35 12.95 11.12 2.98
C LEU A 35 12.78 9.62 2.69
N VAL A 36 13.88 8.97 2.37
CA VAL A 36 13.90 7.53 2.04
C VAL A 36 14.23 6.74 3.29
N LEU A 37 13.34 5.86 3.68
CA LEU A 37 13.56 4.87 4.72
C LEU A 37 14.12 3.60 4.08
N ASP A 38 15.26 3.13 4.57
CA ASP A 38 16.02 2.04 3.95
C ASP A 38 16.68 1.18 5.06
N PRO A 39 15.90 0.27 5.70
CA PRO A 39 16.36 -0.54 6.80
C PRO A 39 17.40 -1.57 6.38
N ASN A 40 18.24 -1.98 7.31
CA ASN A 40 19.15 -3.13 7.12
C ASN A 40 18.34 -4.41 6.85
N PRO A 41 18.72 -5.24 5.86
CA PRO A 41 17.98 -6.46 5.52
C PRO A 41 17.82 -7.48 6.65
N GLY A 42 18.67 -7.42 7.68
CA GLY A 42 18.59 -8.29 8.86
C GLY A 42 17.80 -7.71 10.03
N THR A 43 17.23 -6.50 9.89
CA THR A 43 16.48 -5.79 10.91
C THR A 43 15.18 -5.22 10.32
N SER A 44 14.42 -4.50 11.15
CA SER A 44 13.23 -3.76 10.69
C SER A 44 13.29 -2.31 11.17
N PHE A 45 12.56 -1.44 10.49
CA PHE A 45 12.08 -0.20 11.09
C PHE A 45 10.78 -0.48 11.81
N THR A 46 10.74 -0.26 13.12
CA THR A 46 9.54 -0.40 13.93
C THR A 46 8.93 0.96 14.18
N ASN A 47 7.67 1.14 13.78
CA ASN A 47 6.91 2.35 14.02
C ASN A 47 5.85 2.10 15.10
N ASN A 48 6.06 2.68 16.28
CA ASN A 48 5.12 2.64 17.39
C ASN A 48 4.28 3.91 17.51
N ASN A 49 4.48 4.90 16.60
CA ASN A 49 3.74 6.15 16.62
C ASN A 49 3.47 6.65 15.20
N MET A 50 4.17 7.67 14.72
CA MET A 50 3.85 8.33 13.44
C MET A 50 5.06 8.39 12.51
N MET A 51 4.86 7.93 11.28
CA MET A 51 5.71 8.24 10.13
C MET A 51 4.86 8.95 9.09
N ARG A 52 5.23 10.16 8.68
CA ARG A 52 4.39 10.93 7.75
C ARG A 52 5.18 11.67 6.69
N ALA A 53 4.46 12.02 5.63
CA ALA A 53 4.82 13.05 4.68
C ALA A 53 3.96 14.29 4.94
N SER A 54 4.55 15.46 5.03
CA SER A 54 3.88 16.74 5.25
C SER A 54 4.48 17.84 4.39
N ASN A 55 3.81 19.00 4.30
CA ASN A 55 4.31 20.20 3.63
C ASN A 55 4.80 19.95 2.18
N GLY A 56 4.10 19.10 1.41
CA GLY A 56 4.50 18.75 0.05
C GLY A 56 5.68 17.78 -0.05
N GLY A 57 6.11 17.19 1.06
CA GLY A 57 7.19 16.23 1.13
C GLY A 57 6.80 14.83 0.64
N THR A 58 7.80 13.98 0.43
CA THR A 58 7.61 12.57 0.07
C THR A 58 8.35 11.69 1.07
N LEU A 59 7.61 10.78 1.72
CA LEU A 59 8.15 9.71 2.54
C LEU A 59 8.18 8.42 1.73
N SER A 60 9.37 7.89 1.46
CA SER A 60 9.56 6.70 0.62
C SER A 60 9.99 5.50 1.46
N PHE A 61 9.31 4.38 1.29
CA PHE A 61 9.63 3.10 1.89
C PHE A 61 10.39 2.27 0.85
N ALA A 62 11.72 2.15 1.00
CA ALA A 62 12.56 1.31 0.16
C ALA A 62 12.47 -0.17 0.56
N ALA A 63 13.23 -1.05 -0.12
CA ALA A 63 13.24 -2.47 0.18
C ALA A 63 13.59 -2.73 1.65
N GLY A 64 12.80 -3.56 2.33
CA GLY A 64 13.04 -3.94 3.71
C GLY A 64 11.75 -4.13 4.52
N ALA A 65 11.92 -4.51 5.79
CA ALA A 65 10.82 -4.79 6.69
C ALA A 65 10.47 -3.57 7.55
N TYR A 66 9.18 -3.27 7.59
CA TYR A 66 8.60 -2.18 8.39
C TYR A 66 7.49 -2.76 9.29
N ASN A 67 7.78 -2.87 10.59
CA ASN A 67 6.79 -3.24 11.58
C ASN A 67 6.02 -1.97 11.98
N ASN A 68 4.79 -1.84 11.50
CA ASN A 68 3.92 -0.71 11.78
C ASN A 68 2.74 -1.07 12.70
N THR A 69 2.80 -2.22 13.38
CA THR A 69 1.65 -2.80 14.12
C THR A 69 0.96 -1.81 15.07
N ASN A 70 1.72 -0.93 15.72
CA ASN A 70 1.18 0.08 16.63
C ASN A 70 1.24 1.49 16.04
N GLY A 71 1.62 1.62 14.78
CA GLY A 71 1.95 2.90 14.17
C GLY A 71 0.95 3.33 13.11
N VAL A 72 1.12 4.59 12.74
CA VAL A 72 0.40 5.23 11.63
C VAL A 72 1.41 5.70 10.60
N ILE A 73 1.12 5.41 9.33
CA ILE A 73 1.80 5.96 8.18
C ILE A 73 0.82 6.91 7.48
N GLN A 74 1.19 8.19 7.33
CA GLN A 74 0.25 9.21 6.87
C GLN A 74 0.84 10.10 5.77
N ALA A 75 0.05 10.36 4.72
CA ALA A 75 0.30 11.44 3.77
C ALA A 75 -0.63 12.62 4.08
N GLN A 76 -0.07 13.79 4.42
CA GLN A 76 -0.84 15.02 4.61
C GLN A 76 -1.07 15.76 3.28
N THR A 77 -1.83 16.84 3.32
CA THR A 77 -2.13 17.66 2.15
C THR A 77 -0.91 17.91 1.27
N ASP A 78 -1.07 17.66 -0.03
CA ASP A 78 -0.07 17.83 -1.10
C ASP A 78 1.21 16.96 -0.95
N SER A 79 1.17 15.97 -0.04
CA SER A 79 2.32 15.14 0.29
C SER A 79 2.09 13.69 -0.14
N THR A 80 3.18 12.93 -0.26
CA THR A 80 3.13 11.55 -0.76
C THR A 80 3.81 10.58 0.20
N VAL A 81 3.13 9.49 0.52
CA VAL A 81 3.75 8.26 1.01
C VAL A 81 3.98 7.34 -0.18
N ALA A 82 5.22 7.01 -0.47
CA ALA A 82 5.64 6.23 -1.62
C ALA A 82 6.07 4.82 -1.20
N LEU A 83 5.42 3.79 -1.75
CA LEU A 83 5.79 2.40 -1.57
C LEU A 83 6.65 1.96 -2.76
N LEU A 84 7.86 1.50 -2.48
CA LEU A 84 8.84 1.10 -3.50
C LEU A 84 9.03 -0.42 -3.49
N THR A 85 9.70 -0.93 -4.53
CA THR A 85 9.99 -2.36 -4.70
C THR A 85 10.63 -2.96 -3.44
N GLY A 86 10.05 -4.08 -2.98
CA GLY A 86 10.58 -4.84 -1.84
C GLY A 86 10.28 -4.26 -0.46
N ALA A 87 9.55 -3.15 -0.35
CA ALA A 87 9.04 -2.69 0.94
C ALA A 87 8.00 -3.67 1.46
N VAL A 88 8.13 -4.13 2.71
CA VAL A 88 7.14 -4.98 3.39
C VAL A 88 6.64 -4.24 4.62
N ILE A 89 5.40 -3.75 4.56
CA ILE A 89 4.76 -3.05 5.69
C ILE A 89 3.83 -4.03 6.38
N THR A 90 4.06 -4.25 7.68
CA THR A 90 3.26 -5.17 8.50
C THR A 90 2.49 -4.40 9.57
N GLY A 91 1.19 -4.55 9.56
CA GLY A 91 0.27 -4.01 10.55
C GLY A 91 0.07 -2.50 10.50
N GLY A 92 -0.67 -2.00 11.48
CA GLY A 92 -0.95 -0.58 11.67
C GLY A 92 -1.85 0.03 10.59
N THR A 93 -1.82 1.36 10.52
CA THR A 93 -2.76 2.11 9.70
C THR A 93 -2.05 2.93 8.63
N LEU A 94 -2.60 2.90 7.41
CA LEU A 94 -2.28 3.83 6.32
C LEU A 94 -3.41 4.85 6.21
N GLN A 95 -3.09 6.14 6.23
CA GLN A 95 -4.09 7.22 6.12
C GLN A 95 -3.59 8.41 5.30
N THR A 96 -4.54 9.21 4.82
CA THR A 96 -4.27 10.47 4.15
C THR A 96 -5.07 11.60 4.77
N GLN A 97 -4.62 12.83 4.58
CA GLN A 97 -5.36 14.04 4.89
C GLN A 97 -5.38 14.97 3.68
N GLY A 98 -6.52 15.60 3.42
CA GLY A 98 -6.69 16.52 2.32
C GLY A 98 -6.37 15.87 0.96
N THR A 99 -5.40 16.41 0.25
CA THR A 99 -4.92 15.91 -1.06
C THR A 99 -3.72 14.97 -0.94
N GLY A 100 -3.40 14.50 0.26
CA GLY A 100 -2.32 13.53 0.47
C GLY A 100 -2.54 12.21 -0.25
N VAL A 101 -1.47 11.55 -0.64
CA VAL A 101 -1.53 10.32 -1.45
C VAL A 101 -0.66 9.22 -0.85
N VAL A 102 -1.21 8.02 -0.74
CA VAL A 102 -0.42 6.78 -0.59
C VAL A 102 -0.33 6.14 -1.97
N ALA A 103 0.87 6.08 -2.53
CA ALA A 103 1.10 5.60 -3.90
C ALA A 103 2.09 4.44 -3.94
N VAL A 104 1.76 3.41 -4.69
CA VAL A 104 2.70 2.39 -5.14
C VAL A 104 3.43 2.94 -6.36
N LEU A 105 4.69 3.36 -6.17
CA LEU A 105 5.48 3.97 -7.24
C LEU A 105 6.41 3.00 -7.96
N GLN A 106 6.67 1.84 -7.35
CA GLN A 106 7.42 0.75 -7.95
C GLN A 106 6.76 -0.58 -7.63
N SER A 107 6.87 -1.55 -8.52
CA SER A 107 6.19 -2.84 -8.39
C SER A 107 6.66 -3.65 -7.19
N THR A 108 5.74 -4.45 -6.67
CA THR A 108 5.96 -5.49 -5.65
C THR A 108 6.28 -5.06 -4.22
N PRO A 109 5.88 -3.87 -3.71
CA PRO A 109 5.76 -3.74 -2.28
C PRO A 109 4.68 -4.69 -1.74
N THR A 110 4.75 -5.00 -0.45
CA THR A 110 3.82 -5.93 0.20
C THR A 110 3.17 -5.26 1.42
N LEU A 111 1.86 -5.33 1.52
CA LEU A 111 1.09 -4.96 2.70
C LEU A 111 0.64 -6.24 3.40
N VAL A 112 0.95 -6.37 4.70
CA VAL A 112 0.65 -7.53 5.53
C VAL A 112 -0.17 -7.09 6.73
N ASP A 113 -1.39 -7.62 6.92
CA ASP A 113 -2.24 -7.32 8.08
C ASP A 113 -2.48 -5.81 8.33
N VAL A 114 -2.61 -5.02 7.26
CA VAL A 114 -2.69 -3.55 7.31
C VAL A 114 -4.14 -3.09 7.31
N THR A 115 -4.43 -2.03 8.06
CA THR A 115 -5.65 -1.21 7.92
C THR A 115 -5.37 -0.03 7.00
N SER A 116 -6.11 0.10 5.88
CA SER A 116 -6.05 1.25 5.00
C SER A 116 -7.33 2.08 5.11
N GLU A 117 -7.25 3.24 5.75
CA GLU A 117 -8.36 4.19 5.91
C GLU A 117 -8.49 5.14 4.71
N SER A 118 -7.59 5.03 3.75
CA SER A 118 -7.45 5.96 2.63
C SER A 118 -7.11 5.25 1.34
N PRO A 119 -7.27 5.92 0.18
CA PRO A 119 -6.90 5.34 -1.09
C PRO A 119 -5.41 4.96 -1.17
N VAL A 120 -5.13 3.74 -1.62
CA VAL A 120 -3.82 3.28 -2.07
C VAL A 120 -3.84 3.24 -3.60
N GLN A 121 -3.00 4.04 -4.23
CA GLN A 121 -3.02 4.22 -5.68
C GLN A 121 -1.94 3.38 -6.36
N MET A 122 -2.33 2.58 -7.33
CA MET A 122 -1.45 1.85 -8.23
C MET A 122 -1.56 2.45 -9.64
N GLY A 123 -0.44 2.85 -10.21
CA GLY A 123 -0.38 3.35 -11.58
C GLY A 123 -0.41 2.24 -12.63
N ASN A 124 -0.37 2.63 -13.91
CA ASN A 124 -0.31 1.68 -15.02
C ASN A 124 0.99 0.85 -14.98
N GLY A 125 0.88 -0.47 -15.02
CA GLY A 125 2.03 -1.37 -15.00
C GLY A 125 2.70 -1.53 -13.64
N ILE A 126 1.98 -1.25 -12.56
CA ILE A 126 2.45 -1.34 -11.18
C ILE A 126 1.76 -2.50 -10.46
N ASP A 127 2.53 -3.25 -9.66
CA ASP A 127 2.04 -4.38 -8.89
C ASP A 127 2.09 -4.09 -7.39
N LEU A 128 1.10 -4.58 -6.66
CA LEU A 128 1.01 -4.55 -5.20
C LEU A 128 0.73 -5.97 -4.69
N ASN A 129 1.41 -6.35 -3.63
CA ASN A 129 1.19 -7.62 -2.96
C ASN A 129 0.38 -7.43 -1.67
N LEU A 130 -0.60 -8.28 -1.42
CA LEU A 130 -1.36 -8.33 -0.18
C LEU A 130 -1.19 -9.69 0.50
N SER A 131 -1.12 -9.67 1.82
CA SER A 131 -1.03 -10.89 2.65
C SER A 131 -1.76 -10.71 3.97
N GLY A 132 -2.40 -11.78 4.45
CA GLY A 132 -3.06 -11.80 5.74
C GLY A 132 -4.40 -11.06 5.76
N ALA A 133 -4.72 -10.43 6.87
CA ALA A 133 -5.99 -9.73 7.09
C ALA A 133 -5.85 -8.24 6.72
N ILE A 134 -6.36 -7.86 5.58
CA ILE A 134 -6.39 -6.46 5.12
C ILE A 134 -7.74 -5.85 5.46
N VAL A 135 -7.74 -4.82 6.31
CA VAL A 135 -8.90 -3.98 6.55
C VAL A 135 -8.80 -2.81 5.57
N ASN A 136 -9.62 -2.83 4.52
CA ASN A 136 -9.62 -1.80 3.49
C ASN A 136 -10.86 -0.91 3.67
N ASP A 137 -10.74 0.15 4.43
CA ASP A 137 -11.79 1.14 4.65
C ASP A 137 -11.76 2.29 3.63
N GLY A 138 -10.70 2.34 2.82
CA GLY A 138 -10.54 3.23 1.68
C GLY A 138 -10.76 2.54 0.34
N GLU A 139 -9.94 2.90 -0.63
CA GLU A 139 -9.92 2.29 -1.96
C GLU A 139 -8.53 1.75 -2.29
N ILE A 140 -8.43 0.54 -2.82
CA ILE A 140 -7.25 0.14 -3.59
C ILE A 140 -7.56 0.45 -5.06
N GLN A 141 -6.89 1.47 -5.61
CA GLN A 141 -7.15 1.97 -6.96
C GLN A 141 -6.16 1.35 -7.95
N MET A 142 -6.64 0.54 -8.86
CA MET A 142 -5.87 -0.08 -9.94
C MET A 142 -6.08 0.71 -11.22
N ASN A 143 -5.10 1.52 -11.62
CA ASN A 143 -5.23 2.49 -12.70
C ASN A 143 -4.48 2.05 -13.97
N SER A 144 -4.76 0.83 -14.46
CA SER A 144 -4.24 0.39 -15.75
C SER A 144 -4.75 1.27 -16.89
N THR A 145 -3.84 1.61 -17.81
CA THR A 145 -4.15 2.25 -19.10
C THR A 145 -3.69 1.40 -20.29
N GLY A 146 -3.31 0.12 -20.03
CA GLY A 146 -2.92 -0.82 -21.08
C GLY A 146 -1.81 -1.79 -20.66
N SER A 147 -1.01 -1.48 -19.64
CA SER A 147 -0.06 -2.41 -19.06
C SER A 147 -0.69 -3.19 -17.90
N SER A 148 -0.23 -4.42 -17.67
CA SER A 148 -0.69 -5.22 -16.52
C SER A 148 -0.46 -4.47 -15.22
N THR A 149 -1.56 -4.25 -14.48
CA THR A 149 -1.54 -3.65 -13.15
C THR A 149 -2.10 -4.70 -12.22
N ASP A 150 -1.25 -5.25 -11.36
CA ASP A 150 -1.50 -6.51 -10.69
C ASP A 150 -1.64 -6.37 -9.18
N LEU A 151 -2.76 -6.81 -8.66
CA LEU A 151 -2.94 -7.03 -7.23
C LEU A 151 -2.74 -8.52 -6.94
N ASN A 152 -1.56 -8.85 -6.41
CA ASN A 152 -1.19 -10.22 -6.09
C ASN A 152 -1.56 -10.54 -4.65
N VAL A 153 -2.22 -11.66 -4.40
CA VAL A 153 -2.64 -12.05 -3.06
C VAL A 153 -1.97 -13.33 -2.60
N ALA A 154 -1.47 -13.34 -1.37
CA ALA A 154 -1.00 -14.54 -0.71
C ALA A 154 -2.18 -15.48 -0.38
N ASP A 155 -1.87 -16.76 -0.14
CA ASP A 155 -2.89 -17.72 0.31
C ASP A 155 -3.51 -17.28 1.63
N GLY A 156 -4.84 -17.41 1.74
CA GLY A 156 -5.60 -17.02 2.92
C GLY A 156 -5.77 -15.50 3.12
N THR A 157 -5.40 -14.67 2.14
CA THR A 157 -5.64 -13.23 2.24
C THR A 157 -7.14 -12.94 2.35
N THR A 158 -7.49 -12.08 3.32
CA THR A 158 -8.86 -11.60 3.51
C THR A 158 -8.94 -10.10 3.32
N LEU A 159 -9.94 -9.66 2.59
CA LEU A 159 -10.31 -8.24 2.47
C LEU A 159 -11.56 -8.02 3.30
N SER A 160 -11.48 -7.15 4.28
CA SER A 160 -12.62 -6.73 5.10
C SER A 160 -12.75 -5.22 5.08
N THR A 161 -13.89 -4.71 5.53
CA THR A 161 -14.11 -3.28 5.70
C THR A 161 -15.02 -3.02 6.89
N THR A 162 -14.77 -1.93 7.61
CA THR A 162 -15.66 -1.39 8.65
C THR A 162 -16.49 -0.22 8.12
N ALA A 163 -16.18 0.26 6.92
CA ALA A 163 -16.85 1.36 6.24
C ALA A 163 -17.45 0.89 4.89
N ALA A 164 -16.98 1.40 3.78
CA ALA A 164 -17.42 1.03 2.42
C ALA A 164 -16.20 0.86 1.51
N GLY A 165 -15.25 0.09 1.99
CA GLY A 165 -13.98 -0.12 1.30
C GLY A 165 -14.11 -0.95 0.05
N LYS A 166 -13.23 -0.67 -0.93
CA LYS A 166 -13.29 -1.36 -2.21
C LYS A 166 -11.95 -1.45 -2.92
N ILE A 167 -11.85 -2.43 -3.81
CA ILE A 167 -10.91 -2.41 -4.93
C ILE A 167 -11.62 -1.80 -6.12
N LYS A 168 -11.02 -0.75 -6.68
CA LYS A 168 -11.54 -0.05 -7.85
C LYS A 168 -10.60 -0.20 -9.03
N MET A 169 -11.04 -0.92 -10.03
CA MET A 169 -10.32 -1.12 -11.29
C MET A 169 -10.75 -0.08 -12.32
N SER A 170 -9.79 0.55 -13.00
CA SER A 170 -10.06 1.44 -14.13
C SER A 170 -10.71 0.70 -15.31
N ASN A 171 -11.19 1.44 -16.32
CA ASN A 171 -11.77 0.85 -17.52
C ASN A 171 -10.69 0.21 -18.43
N ASN A 172 -10.02 -0.82 -17.92
CA ASN A 172 -9.00 -1.55 -18.68
C ASN A 172 -8.89 -3.02 -18.26
N VAL A 173 -8.94 -3.93 -19.21
CA VAL A 173 -8.85 -5.38 -18.98
C VAL A 173 -7.50 -5.85 -18.45
N SER A 174 -6.49 -4.98 -18.44
CA SER A 174 -5.15 -5.27 -17.90
C SER A 174 -5.02 -5.02 -16.40
N ASN A 175 -6.09 -4.61 -15.70
CA ASN A 175 -6.16 -4.76 -14.25
C ASN A 175 -6.35 -6.23 -13.92
N ARG A 176 -5.54 -6.79 -13.03
CA ARG A 176 -5.63 -8.21 -12.67
C ARG A 176 -5.51 -8.40 -11.17
N ILE A 177 -6.37 -9.26 -10.61
CA ILE A 177 -6.31 -9.69 -9.20
C ILE A 177 -6.13 -11.20 -9.22
N PHE A 178 -5.01 -11.70 -8.68
CA PHE A 178 -4.73 -13.14 -8.66
C PHE A 178 -3.76 -13.54 -7.55
N GLY A 179 -3.64 -14.82 -7.31
CA GLY A 179 -2.80 -15.38 -6.25
C GLY A 179 -1.37 -15.64 -6.69
N PHE A 180 -0.45 -15.74 -5.75
CA PHE A 180 0.93 -16.16 -6.02
C PHE A 180 1.00 -17.59 -6.55
N SER A 181 -0.04 -18.40 -6.33
CA SER A 181 -0.14 -19.78 -6.82
C SER A 181 -1.59 -20.14 -7.10
N SER A 182 -1.80 -21.24 -7.83
CA SER A 182 -3.15 -21.78 -8.10
C SER A 182 -3.89 -22.28 -6.85
N THR A 183 -3.19 -22.43 -5.73
CA THR A 183 -3.77 -22.80 -4.44
C THR A 183 -4.07 -21.61 -3.55
N SER A 184 -3.65 -20.39 -3.93
CA SER A 184 -3.99 -19.18 -3.19
C SER A 184 -5.49 -18.95 -3.17
N VAL A 185 -6.03 -18.55 -2.03
CA VAL A 185 -7.45 -18.23 -1.84
C VAL A 185 -7.57 -16.80 -1.31
N LEU A 186 -8.34 -15.98 -2.03
CA LEU A 186 -8.77 -14.65 -1.58
C LEU A 186 -10.18 -14.75 -0.99
N THR A 187 -10.38 -14.16 0.18
CA THR A 187 -11.71 -13.92 0.73
C THR A 187 -12.09 -12.45 0.56
N ASN A 188 -13.11 -12.16 -0.25
CA ASN A 188 -13.77 -10.86 -0.29
C ASN A 188 -14.85 -10.85 0.78
N GLY A 189 -14.64 -10.08 1.84
CA GLY A 189 -15.47 -10.07 3.04
C GLY A 189 -16.78 -9.33 2.87
N VAL A 190 -17.64 -9.42 3.87
CA VAL A 190 -18.95 -8.75 3.90
C VAL A 190 -18.77 -7.25 3.77
N ASN A 191 -19.62 -6.61 2.95
CA ASN A 191 -19.63 -5.18 2.63
C ASN A 191 -18.40 -4.66 1.85
N HIS A 192 -17.37 -5.49 1.61
CA HIS A 192 -16.26 -5.09 0.75
C HIS A 192 -16.63 -5.28 -0.72
N ILE A 193 -16.18 -4.36 -1.59
CA ILE A 193 -16.56 -4.32 -3.00
C ILE A 193 -15.32 -4.51 -3.88
N ILE A 194 -15.44 -5.32 -4.92
CA ILE A 194 -14.49 -5.37 -6.03
C ILE A 194 -15.24 -4.89 -7.26
N GLU A 195 -14.85 -3.75 -7.84
CA GLU A 195 -15.58 -3.14 -8.95
C GLU A 195 -14.67 -2.72 -10.11
N GLY A 196 -15.27 -2.60 -11.30
CA GLY A 196 -14.62 -2.06 -12.49
C GLY A 196 -14.35 -3.08 -13.58
N VAL A 197 -13.29 -2.86 -14.39
CA VAL A 197 -12.91 -3.72 -15.52
C VAL A 197 -11.56 -4.37 -15.26
N GLY A 198 -11.49 -5.68 -15.41
CA GLY A 198 -10.26 -6.43 -15.21
C GLY A 198 -10.44 -7.93 -15.25
N GLN A 199 -9.45 -8.64 -14.78
CA GLN A 199 -9.44 -10.09 -14.69
C GLN A 199 -9.31 -10.50 -13.22
N LEU A 200 -10.14 -11.45 -12.80
CA LEU A 200 -10.14 -11.99 -11.45
C LEU A 200 -9.79 -13.46 -11.47
N GLY A 201 -8.74 -13.83 -10.75
CA GLY A 201 -8.26 -15.19 -10.60
C GLY A 201 -7.14 -15.59 -11.55
N VAL A 202 -7.22 -15.29 -12.83
CA VAL A 202 -6.19 -15.55 -13.88
C VAL A 202 -5.62 -17.00 -13.81
N ASN A 203 -6.48 -17.99 -13.50
CA ASN A 203 -6.14 -19.40 -13.23
C ASN A 203 -5.15 -19.63 -12.06
N LEU A 204 -4.91 -18.63 -11.22
CA LEU A 204 -3.95 -18.68 -10.11
C LEU A 204 -4.59 -18.35 -8.76
N MET A 205 -5.93 -18.40 -8.63
CA MET A 205 -6.57 -18.04 -7.37
C MET A 205 -7.94 -18.69 -7.24
N GLY A 206 -8.22 -19.23 -6.04
CA GLY A 206 -9.58 -19.47 -5.55
C GLY A 206 -10.17 -18.17 -4.97
N LEU A 207 -11.48 -18.03 -5.01
CA LEU A 207 -12.20 -16.88 -4.46
C LEU A 207 -13.35 -17.32 -3.57
N ILE A 208 -13.40 -16.79 -2.35
CA ILE A 208 -14.57 -16.83 -1.47
C ILE A 208 -15.16 -15.42 -1.48
N ASN A 209 -16.37 -15.26 -2.05
CA ASN A 209 -17.00 -13.95 -2.14
C ASN A 209 -18.20 -13.87 -1.17
N ASN A 210 -18.04 -13.09 -0.11
CA ASN A 210 -19.10 -12.73 0.84
C ASN A 210 -19.53 -11.25 0.69
N GLY A 211 -18.85 -10.50 -0.17
CA GLY A 211 -19.13 -9.11 -0.50
C GLY A 211 -19.78 -8.94 -1.87
N LEU A 212 -19.46 -7.84 -2.54
CA LEU A 212 -19.95 -7.54 -3.88
C LEU A 212 -18.81 -7.62 -4.89
N ILE A 213 -19.09 -8.20 -6.07
CA ILE A 213 -18.27 -8.05 -7.27
C ILE A 213 -19.15 -7.42 -8.34
N ASP A 214 -18.74 -6.27 -8.86
CA ASP A 214 -19.54 -5.44 -9.76
C ASP A 214 -18.74 -5.00 -10.99
N ALA A 215 -19.10 -5.52 -12.14
CA ALA A 215 -18.57 -5.08 -13.44
C ALA A 215 -19.38 -3.87 -13.95
N ASN A 216 -19.20 -2.71 -13.30
CA ASN A 216 -20.06 -1.53 -13.43
C ASN A 216 -19.56 -0.45 -14.39
N ILE A 217 -18.49 -0.69 -15.12
CA ILE A 217 -17.96 0.23 -16.12
C ILE A 217 -18.32 -0.30 -17.51
N PRO A 218 -19.06 0.48 -18.34
CA PRO A 218 -19.44 0.08 -19.68
C PRO A 218 -18.28 0.06 -20.70
#